data_325ff80a3550b9f7e8a56a544f192a64
#
_entry.id   325ff80a3550b9f7e8a56a544f192a64
#
_cell.length_a   1.000
_cell.length_b   1.000
_cell.length_c   1.000
_cell.angle_alpha   90.00
_cell.angle_beta   90.00
_cell.angle_gamma   90.00
#
_symmetry.space_group_name_H-M   'P 1'
#
loop_
_entity.id
_entity.type
_entity.pdbx_description
1 polymer ?
#
loop_
_entity_poly.entity_id
_entity_poly.type
_entity_poly.pdbx_seq_one_letter_code
_entity_poly.pdbx_strand_id
1 'polypeptide(L)'
;MTALPSAPTTQAPHRLRWWPAGLILALATTAITIVRLRDDLAFQQRNLTTTGIVLGTVVLLLIWWTIFSRARLRLRLGVTLSGLAALALGVSVFRIRGVSGDLVPIWEFRWAKSGRAVAAVVAPVASSAPVSVALGDRPDFSQFLGRDRTAVLVGPKLDADWAAHPPQPLWRIKVGLGWSGFVVVGNRALTQEQEDGQERVTCYDVNDGRLLWLHHDTTRYGNPIGGVGPRATPTVVGSQVFTLGSTGRLNALDLATGKLLWTHDLVAETGASIPEWGYAGSPLLLDGRVIVSAGGKANQSLVAYRADTGERVWAAGEAEAGYGSPFVTTLAGRRQILAYNHRRITAHDAADGAVLWEYPWGVGYPHVAVPVVVGADRVVFSAGYGVGSELLEIKSGADGRFVADRVWRSLKLKAKFANPVAREGFLYGLDDGIFACLDVKDGGAQWKEGRYGHGQGLLIGDLFLLMSEGGELVLLRPTPTGPGELHRFRVFSEKMWNPIALAGDLLIVRNDQEAVALRVKLASGSVVGGRKE
;
A
#
# COMPACT_ATOMS: atom_id res chain seq x y z
N MET A 1 63.27 -69.80 -2.37
CA MET A 1 61.87 -69.45 -2.71
C MET A 1 61.64 -68.00 -2.27
N THR A 2 61.82 -67.08 -3.20
CA THR A 2 61.62 -65.61 -3.00
C THR A 2 60.19 -65.27 -3.38
N ALA A 3 59.41 -64.81 -2.42
CA ALA A 3 58.04 -64.37 -2.63
C ALA A 3 57.99 -63.08 -3.50
N LEU A 4 57.24 -63.13 -4.59
CA LEU A 4 56.97 -61.98 -5.44
C LEU A 4 56.15 -60.96 -4.68
N PRO A 5 56.41 -59.64 -4.84
CA PRO A 5 55.58 -58.54 -4.22
C PRO A 5 54.22 -58.52 -4.89
N SER A 6 53.17 -58.50 -4.06
CA SER A 6 51.78 -58.36 -4.49
C SER A 6 51.59 -57.01 -5.21
N ALA A 7 50.99 -57.05 -6.40
CA ALA A 7 50.65 -55.85 -7.20
C ALA A 7 49.71 -54.90 -6.42
N PRO A 8 49.89 -53.57 -6.53
CA PRO A 8 49.02 -52.63 -5.87
C PRO A 8 47.60 -52.72 -6.48
N THR A 9 46.60 -52.96 -5.64
CA THR A 9 45.18 -52.91 -6.02
C THR A 9 44.84 -51.50 -6.46
N THR A 10 44.72 -51.25 -7.76
CA THR A 10 44.18 -50.04 -8.32
C THR A 10 42.71 -49.93 -7.95
N GLN A 11 42.40 -49.08 -6.96
CA GLN A 11 41.01 -48.70 -6.64
C GLN A 11 40.38 -48.07 -7.87
N ALA A 12 39.31 -48.68 -8.38
CA ALA A 12 38.53 -48.13 -9.48
C ALA A 12 38.09 -46.69 -9.19
N PRO A 13 38.17 -45.76 -10.16
CA PRO A 13 37.81 -44.38 -9.93
C PRO A 13 36.34 -44.27 -9.51
N HIS A 14 36.09 -43.65 -8.36
CA HIS A 14 34.73 -43.35 -7.88
C HIS A 14 34.03 -42.40 -8.88
N ARG A 15 33.24 -42.95 -9.81
CA ARG A 15 32.44 -42.13 -10.75
C ARG A 15 31.31 -41.47 -10.01
N LEU A 16 31.24 -40.13 -10.09
CA LEU A 16 30.13 -39.31 -9.57
C LEU A 16 28.80 -39.78 -10.20
N ARG A 17 27.79 -39.91 -9.38
CA ARG A 17 26.45 -40.35 -9.80
C ARG A 17 25.57 -39.12 -10.09
N TRP A 18 25.68 -38.52 -11.29
CA TRP A 18 25.04 -37.27 -11.68
C TRP A 18 23.54 -37.40 -12.00
N TRP A 19 23.05 -38.58 -12.41
CA TRP A 19 21.68 -38.72 -12.86
C TRP A 19 20.61 -38.31 -11.81
N PRO A 20 20.75 -38.51 -10.47
CA PRO A 20 19.75 -38.06 -9.53
C PRO A 20 19.71 -36.53 -9.43
N ALA A 21 20.86 -35.86 -9.50
CA ALA A 21 20.90 -34.39 -9.54
C ALA A 21 20.22 -33.86 -10.81
N GLY A 22 20.49 -34.48 -11.97
CA GLY A 22 19.81 -34.16 -13.23
C GLY A 22 18.29 -34.32 -13.15
N LEU A 23 17.82 -35.40 -12.51
CA LEU A 23 16.39 -35.66 -12.29
C LEU A 23 15.77 -34.59 -11.38
N ILE A 24 16.42 -34.27 -10.25
CA ILE A 24 15.96 -33.21 -9.31
C ILE A 24 15.82 -31.87 -10.05
N LEU A 25 16.83 -31.49 -10.83
CA LEU A 25 16.80 -30.23 -11.59
C LEU A 25 15.71 -30.23 -12.68
N ALA A 26 15.55 -31.35 -13.41
CA ALA A 26 14.51 -31.47 -14.42
C ALA A 26 13.09 -31.32 -13.82
N LEU A 27 12.83 -32.04 -12.71
CA LEU A 27 11.55 -31.93 -11.99
C LEU A 27 11.29 -30.51 -11.45
N ALA A 28 12.31 -29.88 -10.88
CA ALA A 28 12.20 -28.52 -10.38
C ALA A 28 11.91 -27.52 -11.52
N THR A 29 12.64 -27.62 -12.63
CA THR A 29 12.41 -26.77 -13.81
C THR A 29 11.00 -26.94 -14.36
N THR A 30 10.55 -28.19 -14.51
CA THR A 30 9.17 -28.50 -14.97
C THR A 30 8.14 -27.91 -14.02
N ALA A 31 8.29 -28.09 -12.70
CA ALA A 31 7.37 -27.57 -11.71
C ALA A 31 7.34 -26.03 -11.72
N ILE A 32 8.49 -25.36 -11.81
CA ILE A 32 8.58 -23.89 -11.92
C ILE A 32 7.88 -23.43 -13.21
N THR A 33 8.13 -24.08 -14.34
CA THR A 33 7.49 -23.74 -15.61
C THR A 33 5.97 -23.84 -15.51
N ILE A 34 5.45 -24.94 -14.96
CA ILE A 34 4.02 -25.12 -14.74
C ILE A 34 3.46 -23.99 -13.89
N VAL A 35 4.08 -23.67 -12.74
CA VAL A 35 3.63 -22.59 -11.84
C VAL A 35 3.64 -21.24 -12.55
N ARG A 36 4.65 -20.97 -13.37
CA ARG A 36 4.78 -19.69 -14.09
C ARG A 36 3.76 -19.51 -15.23
N LEU A 37 3.34 -20.59 -15.84
CA LEU A 37 2.33 -20.60 -16.93
C LEU A 37 0.88 -20.58 -16.41
N ARG A 38 0.66 -20.77 -15.11
CA ARG A 38 -0.69 -20.75 -14.54
C ARG A 38 -1.19 -19.32 -14.33
N ASP A 39 -2.11 -18.88 -15.17
CA ASP A 39 -2.72 -17.54 -15.10
C ASP A 39 -3.81 -17.39 -14.02
N ASP A 40 -4.31 -18.49 -13.50
CA ASP A 40 -5.25 -18.54 -12.38
C ASP A 40 -4.61 -18.22 -11.02
N LEU A 41 -3.27 -18.33 -10.89
CA LEU A 41 -2.56 -18.00 -9.68
C LEU A 41 -2.18 -16.51 -9.65
N ALA A 42 -2.40 -15.85 -8.52
CA ALA A 42 -1.89 -14.51 -8.27
C ALA A 42 -0.35 -14.49 -8.40
N PHE A 43 0.21 -13.38 -8.89
CA PHE A 43 1.66 -13.26 -9.13
C PHE A 43 2.47 -13.52 -7.85
N GLN A 44 1.99 -13.06 -6.71
CA GLN A 44 2.56 -13.35 -5.39
C GLN A 44 2.61 -14.85 -5.08
N GLN A 45 1.53 -15.59 -5.35
CA GLN A 45 1.48 -17.05 -5.13
C GLN A 45 2.48 -17.77 -6.03
N ARG A 46 2.60 -17.33 -7.30
CA ARG A 46 3.63 -17.86 -8.23
C ARG A 46 5.03 -17.64 -7.67
N ASN A 47 5.33 -16.46 -7.10
CA ASN A 47 6.62 -16.14 -6.50
C ASN A 47 6.91 -17.01 -5.27
N LEU A 48 5.97 -17.12 -4.34
CA LEU A 48 6.12 -17.93 -3.13
C LEU A 48 6.33 -19.41 -3.49
N THR A 49 5.51 -19.96 -4.38
CA THR A 49 5.62 -21.36 -4.81
C THR A 49 6.95 -21.61 -5.53
N THR A 50 7.35 -20.70 -6.42
CA THR A 50 8.67 -20.80 -7.10
C THR A 50 9.81 -20.77 -6.09
N THR A 51 9.77 -19.87 -5.11
CA THR A 51 10.79 -19.79 -4.05
C THR A 51 10.81 -21.06 -3.22
N GLY A 52 9.66 -21.62 -2.86
CA GLY A 52 9.56 -22.90 -2.16
C GLY A 52 10.18 -24.06 -2.95
N ILE A 53 9.90 -24.14 -4.27
CA ILE A 53 10.48 -25.16 -5.16
C ILE A 53 12.01 -25.00 -5.22
N VAL A 54 12.52 -23.75 -5.36
CA VAL A 54 13.97 -23.49 -5.40
C VAL A 54 14.65 -23.92 -4.10
N LEU A 55 14.10 -23.52 -2.95
CA LEU A 55 14.63 -23.92 -1.63
C LEU A 55 14.59 -25.44 -1.43
N GLY A 56 13.48 -26.09 -1.78
CA GLY A 56 13.36 -27.55 -1.74
C GLY A 56 14.38 -28.24 -2.65
N THR A 57 14.61 -27.70 -3.85
CA THR A 57 15.62 -28.19 -4.79
C THR A 57 17.02 -28.09 -4.20
N VAL A 58 17.38 -26.97 -3.57
CA VAL A 58 18.67 -26.80 -2.90
C VAL A 58 18.86 -27.85 -1.79
N VAL A 59 17.83 -28.07 -0.97
CA VAL A 59 17.87 -29.10 0.09
C VAL A 59 18.06 -30.51 -0.50
N LEU A 60 17.30 -30.85 -1.54
CA LEU A 60 17.40 -32.15 -2.20
C LEU A 60 18.79 -32.36 -2.86
N LEU A 61 19.35 -31.32 -3.47
CA LEU A 61 20.72 -31.39 -4.02
C LEU A 61 21.78 -31.52 -2.93
N LEU A 62 21.61 -30.88 -1.77
CA LEU A 62 22.49 -31.04 -0.62
C LEU A 62 22.42 -32.46 -0.06
N ILE A 63 21.22 -33.06 0.07
CA ILE A 63 21.04 -34.46 0.48
C ILE A 63 21.70 -35.41 -0.54
N TRP A 64 21.42 -35.17 -1.83
CA TRP A 64 22.08 -35.97 -2.88
C TRP A 64 23.58 -35.85 -2.80
N TRP A 65 24.13 -34.67 -2.66
CA TRP A 65 25.56 -34.43 -2.58
C TRP A 65 26.18 -35.14 -1.38
N THR A 66 25.59 -35.00 -0.20
CA THR A 66 26.13 -35.54 1.05
C THR A 66 25.99 -37.07 1.17
N ILE A 67 24.90 -37.65 0.64
CA ILE A 67 24.58 -39.07 0.85
C ILE A 67 24.81 -39.89 -0.42
N PHE A 68 24.31 -39.43 -1.58
CA PHE A 68 24.18 -40.29 -2.78
C PHE A 68 25.18 -40.01 -3.89
N SER A 69 26.00 -38.95 -3.84
CA SER A 69 26.91 -38.55 -4.93
C SER A 69 28.03 -39.52 -5.22
N ARG A 70 28.39 -40.42 -4.27
CA ARG A 70 29.56 -41.32 -4.33
C ARG A 70 30.91 -40.57 -4.48
N ALA A 71 30.95 -39.26 -4.19
CA ALA A 71 32.19 -38.50 -4.16
C ALA A 71 33.08 -38.95 -2.96
N ARG A 72 34.38 -38.74 -3.04
CA ARG A 72 35.30 -38.99 -1.91
C ARG A 72 34.88 -38.13 -0.71
N LEU A 73 34.92 -38.68 0.50
CA LEU A 73 34.46 -37.98 1.72
C LEU A 73 35.11 -36.61 1.89
N ARG A 74 36.42 -36.49 1.63
CA ARG A 74 37.12 -35.18 1.69
C ARG A 74 36.51 -34.14 0.75
N LEU A 75 36.12 -34.53 -0.47
CA LEU A 75 35.49 -33.64 -1.44
C LEU A 75 34.06 -33.25 -1.00
N ARG A 76 33.26 -34.20 -0.48
CA ARG A 76 31.92 -33.90 0.05
C ARG A 76 32.01 -32.90 1.19
N LEU A 77 32.88 -33.16 2.18
CA LEU A 77 33.07 -32.24 3.31
C LEU A 77 33.58 -30.90 2.85
N GLY A 78 34.57 -30.85 1.96
CA GLY A 78 35.11 -29.58 1.43
C GLY A 78 34.06 -28.73 0.75
N VAL A 79 33.27 -29.29 -0.19
CA VAL A 79 32.20 -28.55 -0.89
C VAL A 79 31.09 -28.12 0.06
N THR A 80 30.67 -29.01 0.99
CA THR A 80 29.63 -28.68 1.97
C THR A 80 30.07 -27.54 2.91
N LEU A 81 31.30 -27.64 3.46
CA LEU A 81 31.85 -26.61 4.34
C LEU A 81 32.06 -25.29 3.60
N SER A 82 32.54 -25.30 2.35
CA SER A 82 32.65 -24.10 1.52
C SER A 82 31.29 -23.49 1.23
N GLY A 83 30.27 -24.28 0.96
CA GLY A 83 28.89 -23.82 0.77
C GLY A 83 28.32 -23.20 2.02
N LEU A 84 28.53 -23.82 3.19
CA LEU A 84 28.11 -23.25 4.49
C LEU A 84 28.85 -21.97 4.81
N ALA A 85 30.16 -21.90 4.54
CA ALA A 85 30.94 -20.68 4.73
C ALA A 85 30.48 -19.55 3.81
N ALA A 86 30.17 -19.84 2.55
CA ALA A 86 29.62 -18.86 1.60
C ALA A 86 28.24 -18.37 2.04
N LEU A 87 27.38 -19.26 2.54
CA LEU A 87 26.08 -18.88 3.10
C LEU A 87 26.23 -17.98 4.35
N ALA A 88 27.12 -18.38 5.29
CA ALA A 88 27.41 -17.60 6.49
C ALA A 88 27.95 -16.21 6.12
N LEU A 89 28.84 -16.13 5.14
CA LEU A 89 29.34 -14.86 4.59
C LEU A 89 28.19 -14.05 3.98
N GLY A 90 27.33 -14.65 3.14
CA GLY A 90 26.17 -14.00 2.57
C GLY A 90 25.26 -13.39 3.64
N VAL A 91 24.90 -14.17 4.68
CA VAL A 91 24.08 -13.70 5.81
C VAL A 91 24.79 -12.62 6.65
N SER A 92 26.13 -12.66 6.75
CA SER A 92 26.89 -11.62 7.47
C SER A 92 26.99 -10.32 6.68
N VAL A 93 26.97 -10.39 5.34
CA VAL A 93 27.11 -9.25 4.42
C VAL A 93 25.75 -8.62 4.09
N PHE A 94 24.73 -9.44 3.86
CA PHE A 94 23.42 -9.00 3.42
C PHE A 94 22.36 -9.21 4.51
N ARG A 95 21.34 -8.35 4.47
CA ARG A 95 20.08 -8.52 5.20
C ARG A 95 18.89 -8.33 4.26
N ILE A 96 17.79 -8.96 4.59
CA ILE A 96 16.50 -8.66 3.95
C ILE A 96 15.93 -7.44 4.68
N ARG A 97 15.83 -6.30 3.99
CA ARG A 97 15.23 -5.08 4.51
C ARG A 97 13.70 -5.17 4.55
N GLY A 98 13.12 -5.95 3.66
CA GLY A 98 11.68 -6.12 3.51
C GLY A 98 11.38 -6.85 2.21
N VAL A 99 10.13 -6.78 1.79
CA VAL A 99 9.67 -7.39 0.53
C VAL A 99 8.97 -6.36 -0.35
N SER A 100 8.95 -6.60 -1.66
CA SER A 100 8.05 -5.89 -2.57
C SER A 100 6.60 -6.31 -2.33
N GLY A 101 5.65 -5.60 -2.94
CA GLY A 101 4.24 -6.00 -2.90
C GLY A 101 3.98 -7.39 -3.49
N ASP A 102 4.87 -7.91 -4.31
CA ASP A 102 4.85 -9.27 -4.86
C ASP A 102 5.65 -10.28 -4.02
N LEU A 103 6.02 -9.92 -2.78
CA LEU A 103 6.82 -10.72 -1.84
C LEU A 103 8.20 -11.11 -2.38
N VAL A 104 8.78 -10.29 -3.25
CA VAL A 104 10.17 -10.44 -3.66
C VAL A 104 11.07 -9.81 -2.60
N PRO A 105 12.05 -10.55 -2.02
CA PRO A 105 12.95 -10.01 -1.01
C PRO A 105 13.77 -8.83 -1.54
N ILE A 106 13.85 -7.76 -0.77
CA ILE A 106 14.70 -6.60 -1.03
C ILE A 106 15.97 -6.78 -0.20
N TRP A 107 17.10 -7.03 -0.87
CA TRP A 107 18.39 -7.26 -0.24
C TRP A 107 19.13 -5.95 -0.03
N GLU A 108 19.76 -5.80 1.13
CA GLU A 108 20.55 -4.64 1.50
C GLU A 108 21.85 -5.10 2.18
N PHE A 109 22.94 -4.37 1.98
CA PHE A 109 24.16 -4.59 2.77
C PHE A 109 23.92 -4.23 4.23
N ARG A 110 24.35 -5.06 5.18
CA ARG A 110 24.16 -4.81 6.62
C ARG A 110 24.74 -3.49 7.12
N TRP A 111 25.80 -3.05 6.46
CA TRP A 111 26.47 -1.78 6.74
C TRP A 111 26.07 -0.64 5.79
N ALA A 112 25.13 -0.83 4.92
CA ALA A 112 24.54 0.26 4.18
C ALA A 112 23.92 1.22 5.21
N LYS A 113 24.43 2.44 5.25
CA LYS A 113 23.81 3.49 6.09
C LYS A 113 22.42 3.73 5.51
N SER A 114 21.38 3.50 6.31
CA SER A 114 20.02 3.94 5.99
C SER A 114 20.10 5.44 5.68
N GLY A 115 19.78 5.82 4.46
CA GLY A 115 19.97 7.21 4.00
C GLY A 115 21.25 7.42 3.19
N ARG A 116 21.63 6.47 2.33
CA ARG A 116 22.54 6.80 1.22
C ARG A 116 21.96 8.01 0.53
N ALA A 117 22.76 9.09 0.51
CA ALA A 117 22.46 10.25 -0.31
C ALA A 117 22.05 9.74 -1.70
N VAL A 118 20.80 9.90 -2.02
CA VAL A 118 20.33 9.68 -3.40
C VAL A 118 21.27 10.49 -4.26
N ALA A 119 21.90 9.82 -5.22
CA ALA A 119 22.68 10.51 -6.22
C ALA A 119 21.85 11.72 -6.65
N ALA A 120 22.45 12.89 -6.54
CA ALA A 120 21.81 14.16 -6.78
C ALA A 120 21.21 14.18 -8.18
N VAL A 121 19.96 13.77 -8.30
CA VAL A 121 19.15 14.03 -9.50
C VAL A 121 18.53 15.43 -9.39
N VAL A 122 18.56 16.00 -8.19
CA VAL A 122 18.27 17.42 -8.02
C VAL A 122 19.20 17.95 -6.93
N ALA A 123 20.22 18.67 -7.33
CA ALA A 123 20.91 19.57 -6.42
C ALA A 123 19.85 20.47 -5.76
N PRO A 124 19.94 20.76 -4.45
CA PRO A 124 19.14 21.84 -3.91
C PRO A 124 19.47 23.06 -4.77
N VAL A 125 18.48 23.54 -5.51
CA VAL A 125 18.57 24.89 -6.07
C VAL A 125 18.77 25.75 -4.83
N ALA A 126 19.97 26.28 -4.65
CA ALA A 126 20.19 27.33 -3.70
C ALA A 126 19.29 28.48 -4.14
N SER A 127 18.07 28.47 -3.63
CA SER A 127 17.12 29.55 -3.84
C SER A 127 17.66 30.75 -3.09
N SER A 128 18.31 31.63 -3.84
CA SER A 128 18.56 32.98 -3.43
C SER A 128 17.24 33.75 -3.47
N ALA A 129 16.40 33.55 -2.53
CA ALA A 129 15.28 34.29 -1.94
C ALA A 129 14.19 33.30 -1.50
N PRO A 130 13.59 33.48 -0.33
CA PRO A 130 12.38 32.74 0.02
C PRO A 130 11.31 33.19 -0.98
N VAL A 131 10.90 32.30 -1.90
CA VAL A 131 9.72 32.50 -2.71
C VAL A 131 8.54 32.40 -1.73
N SER A 132 8.13 33.54 -1.21
CA SER A 132 6.88 33.67 -0.45
C SER A 132 5.75 33.30 -1.42
N VAL A 133 5.33 32.03 -1.37
CA VAL A 133 4.11 31.61 -2.05
C VAL A 133 2.97 32.20 -1.24
N ALA A 134 2.24 33.12 -1.82
CA ALA A 134 1.01 33.63 -1.20
C ALA A 134 0.08 32.45 -0.91
N LEU A 135 -0.18 32.20 0.37
CA LEU A 135 -0.89 31.04 0.91
C LEU A 135 -2.41 31.13 0.76
N GLY A 136 -2.93 32.09 -0.05
CA GLY A 136 -4.35 32.49 -0.02
C GLY A 136 -5.32 31.49 -0.64
N ASP A 137 -4.97 30.78 -1.70
CA ASP A 137 -5.99 30.14 -2.56
C ASP A 137 -5.71 28.67 -2.92
N ARG A 138 -4.79 27.99 -2.20
CA ARG A 138 -4.54 26.57 -2.46
C ARG A 138 -5.65 25.71 -1.84
N PRO A 139 -6.31 24.82 -2.62
CA PRO A 139 -7.29 23.91 -2.05
C PRO A 139 -6.59 22.92 -1.11
N ASP A 140 -7.21 22.64 0.03
CA ASP A 140 -6.69 21.68 1.00
C ASP A 140 -6.81 20.23 0.47
N PHE A 141 -5.83 19.40 0.84
CA PHE A 141 -5.87 17.94 0.72
C PHE A 141 -5.94 17.36 2.14
N SER A 142 -7.09 17.49 2.79
CA SER A 142 -7.24 17.40 4.24
C SER A 142 -7.47 15.98 4.78
N GLN A 143 -7.58 14.97 3.91
CA GLN A 143 -7.78 13.57 4.31
C GLN A 143 -7.30 12.58 3.24
N PHE A 144 -7.33 11.30 3.59
CA PHE A 144 -6.96 10.20 2.72
C PHE A 144 -7.68 10.26 1.37
N LEU A 145 -6.92 10.21 0.26
CA LEU A 145 -7.38 10.24 -1.13
C LEU A 145 -8.15 11.52 -1.54
N GLY A 146 -7.92 12.63 -0.86
CA GLY A 146 -8.53 13.92 -1.17
C GLY A 146 -9.88 14.13 -0.48
N ARG A 147 -10.52 15.27 -0.79
CA ARG A 147 -11.72 15.76 -0.10
C ARG A 147 -12.85 14.72 -0.02
N ASP A 148 -13.06 13.98 -1.10
CA ASP A 148 -14.18 13.03 -1.22
C ASP A 148 -13.74 11.56 -0.99
N ARG A 149 -12.47 11.33 -0.62
CA ARG A 149 -11.87 10.01 -0.36
C ARG A 149 -11.94 9.04 -1.55
N THR A 150 -12.06 9.55 -2.78
CA THR A 150 -12.29 8.75 -4.00
C THR A 150 -11.03 8.57 -4.85
N ALA A 151 -9.91 9.19 -4.50
CA ALA A 151 -8.74 9.34 -5.37
C ALA A 151 -9.03 10.10 -6.68
N VAL A 152 -10.17 10.79 -6.77
CA VAL A 152 -10.52 11.66 -7.89
C VAL A 152 -10.56 13.11 -7.41
N LEU A 153 -9.74 13.96 -8.02
CA LEU A 153 -9.69 15.38 -7.69
C LEU A 153 -10.44 16.19 -8.74
N VAL A 154 -11.49 16.85 -8.30
CA VAL A 154 -12.30 17.75 -9.13
C VAL A 154 -11.81 19.18 -8.94
N GLY A 155 -11.60 19.90 -10.03
CA GLY A 155 -11.20 21.32 -10.03
C GLY A 155 -9.81 21.57 -10.59
N PRO A 156 -8.70 21.07 -10.02
CA PRO A 156 -7.40 21.28 -10.60
C PRO A 156 -7.27 20.56 -11.94
N LYS A 157 -6.54 21.16 -12.87
CA LYS A 157 -6.13 20.54 -14.13
C LYS A 157 -4.61 20.59 -14.20
N LEU A 158 -3.97 19.45 -14.32
CA LEU A 158 -2.52 19.39 -14.49
C LEU A 158 -2.15 19.77 -15.92
N ASP A 159 -0.98 20.43 -16.08
CA ASP A 159 -0.34 20.54 -17.35
C ASP A 159 0.17 19.15 -17.78
N ALA A 160 -0.19 18.72 -18.96
CA ALA A 160 0.20 17.41 -19.49
C ALA A 160 1.62 17.41 -20.09
N ASP A 161 2.17 18.58 -20.40
CA ASP A 161 3.51 18.72 -21.03
C ASP A 161 4.61 18.85 -19.98
N TRP A 162 4.97 17.74 -19.37
CA TRP A 162 6.09 17.70 -18.42
C TRP A 162 7.47 17.70 -19.12
N ALA A 163 7.52 17.55 -20.45
CA ALA A 163 8.77 17.76 -21.18
C ALA A 163 9.15 19.25 -21.18
N ALA A 164 8.18 20.14 -21.42
CA ALA A 164 8.37 21.58 -21.32
C ALA A 164 8.33 22.09 -19.88
N HIS A 165 7.51 21.48 -19.03
CA HIS A 165 7.26 21.93 -17.67
C HIS A 165 7.37 20.79 -16.65
N PRO A 166 8.58 20.26 -16.41
CA PRO A 166 8.77 19.14 -15.47
C PRO A 166 8.43 19.54 -14.03
N PRO A 167 7.97 18.60 -13.19
CA PRO A 167 7.78 18.83 -11.77
C PRO A 167 9.03 19.42 -11.11
N GLN A 168 8.89 20.55 -10.40
CA GLN A 168 9.99 21.26 -9.78
C GLN A 168 10.10 20.89 -8.30
N PRO A 169 11.23 20.36 -7.82
CA PRO A 169 11.41 20.05 -6.41
C PRO A 169 11.48 21.34 -5.58
N LEU A 170 10.72 21.34 -4.49
CA LEU A 170 10.71 22.43 -3.51
C LEU A 170 11.62 22.07 -2.32
N TRP A 171 11.42 20.89 -1.75
CA TRP A 171 12.23 20.40 -0.66
C TRP A 171 12.24 18.85 -0.62
N ARG A 172 13.25 18.32 0.06
CA ARG A 172 13.40 16.89 0.40
C ARG A 172 13.85 16.79 1.84
N ILE A 173 13.15 16.01 2.65
CA ILE A 173 13.43 15.82 4.07
C ILE A 173 13.47 14.34 4.42
N LYS A 174 14.17 14.00 5.50
CA LYS A 174 14.07 12.70 6.15
C LYS A 174 12.79 12.65 6.97
N VAL A 175 12.12 11.50 6.95
CA VAL A 175 10.94 11.20 7.77
C VAL A 175 11.15 9.85 8.45
N GLY A 176 10.40 9.60 9.52
CA GLY A 176 10.39 8.31 10.19
C GLY A 176 9.69 7.22 9.35
N LEU A 177 9.84 5.97 9.78
CA LEU A 177 9.28 4.80 9.12
C LEU A 177 7.74 4.85 9.13
N GLY A 178 7.11 4.34 8.07
CA GLY A 178 5.65 4.22 7.98
C GLY A 178 5.11 4.36 6.57
N TRP A 179 3.85 3.95 6.42
CA TRP A 179 3.15 3.95 5.13
C TRP A 179 2.01 4.98 5.06
N SER A 180 1.90 5.86 6.06
CA SER A 180 0.95 6.97 6.08
C SER A 180 1.17 7.94 4.92
N GLY A 181 0.10 8.45 4.32
CA GLY A 181 0.15 9.56 3.39
C GLY A 181 0.31 10.91 4.11
N PHE A 182 0.57 11.97 3.32
CA PHE A 182 0.44 13.33 3.80
C PHE A 182 -1.00 13.85 3.63
N VAL A 183 -1.36 14.78 4.50
CA VAL A 183 -2.45 15.73 4.27
C VAL A 183 -1.88 17.14 4.28
N VAL A 184 -2.52 18.03 3.54
CA VAL A 184 -2.09 19.42 3.40
C VAL A 184 -3.27 20.35 3.71
N VAL A 185 -3.09 21.24 4.69
CA VAL A 185 -4.09 22.24 5.08
C VAL A 185 -3.40 23.58 5.31
N GLY A 186 -3.71 24.55 4.49
CA GLY A 186 -3.03 25.85 4.48
C GLY A 186 -1.51 25.68 4.28
N ASN A 187 -0.71 26.12 5.26
CA ASN A 187 0.76 26.00 5.23
C ASN A 187 1.30 24.76 5.97
N ARG A 188 0.47 23.79 6.30
CA ARG A 188 0.84 22.61 7.07
C ARG A 188 0.72 21.34 6.26
N ALA A 189 1.76 20.52 6.31
CA ALA A 189 1.78 19.14 5.79
C ALA A 189 1.92 18.17 6.96
N LEU A 190 0.95 17.25 7.14
CA LEU A 190 0.93 16.34 8.27
C LEU A 190 1.00 14.88 7.79
N THR A 191 1.71 14.06 8.54
CA THR A 191 1.77 12.61 8.33
C THR A 191 1.95 11.87 9.66
N GLN A 192 1.90 10.55 9.60
CA GLN A 192 2.27 9.69 10.74
C GLN A 192 3.54 8.91 10.40
N GLU A 193 4.39 8.70 11.38
CA GLU A 193 5.66 8.01 11.23
C GLU A 193 6.09 7.33 12.52
N GLN A 194 7.07 6.42 12.45
CA GLN A 194 7.66 5.78 13.63
C GLN A 194 9.15 6.03 13.65
N GLU A 195 9.63 6.54 14.78
CA GLU A 195 11.05 6.78 15.03
C GLU A 195 11.35 6.57 16.53
N ASP A 196 12.56 6.12 16.85
CA ASP A 196 13.03 5.87 18.23
C ASP A 196 12.09 4.97 19.06
N GLY A 197 11.39 4.05 18.40
CA GLY A 197 10.45 3.13 19.07
C GLY A 197 9.11 3.75 19.44
N GLN A 198 8.77 4.93 18.90
CA GLN A 198 7.52 5.64 19.13
C GLN A 198 6.79 5.90 17.82
N GLU A 199 5.46 5.77 17.82
CA GLU A 199 4.63 6.31 16.75
C GLU A 199 4.47 7.82 16.94
N ARG A 200 4.58 8.59 15.85
CA ARG A 200 4.55 10.05 15.86
C ARG A 200 3.53 10.58 14.85
N VAL A 201 2.94 11.71 15.20
CA VAL A 201 2.24 12.59 14.24
C VAL A 201 3.12 13.82 14.07
N THR A 202 3.52 14.10 12.84
CA THR A 202 4.43 15.19 12.52
C THR A 202 3.76 16.19 11.60
N CYS A 203 4.04 17.46 11.84
CA CYS A 203 3.57 18.59 11.04
C CYS A 203 4.77 19.37 10.52
N TYR A 204 4.83 19.55 9.22
CA TYR A 204 5.88 20.26 8.52
C TYR A 204 5.33 21.51 7.82
N ASP A 205 6.16 22.51 7.66
CA ASP A 205 5.86 23.67 6.82
C ASP A 205 5.90 23.26 5.34
N VAL A 206 4.87 23.58 4.58
CA VAL A 206 4.78 23.20 3.16
C VAL A 206 5.80 23.90 2.27
N ASN A 207 6.38 25.01 2.71
CA ASN A 207 7.29 25.83 1.89
C ASN A 207 8.73 25.30 1.91
N ASP A 208 9.18 24.82 3.06
CA ASP A 208 10.59 24.42 3.28
C ASP A 208 10.78 23.04 3.91
N GLY A 209 9.68 22.37 4.29
CA GLY A 209 9.74 21.05 4.93
C GLY A 209 10.21 21.08 6.38
N ARG A 210 10.31 22.26 7.01
CA ARG A 210 10.72 22.39 8.41
C ARG A 210 9.65 21.82 9.34
N LEU A 211 10.07 21.04 10.34
CA LEU A 211 9.20 20.53 11.39
C LEU A 211 8.63 21.70 12.21
N LEU A 212 7.30 21.79 12.27
CA LEU A 212 6.58 22.78 13.05
C LEU A 212 6.28 22.25 14.46
N TRP A 213 5.76 21.03 14.54
CA TRP A 213 5.48 20.34 15.78
C TRP A 213 5.41 18.82 15.57
N LEU A 214 5.54 18.08 16.66
CA LEU A 214 5.31 16.65 16.69
C LEU A 214 4.53 16.26 17.95
N HIS A 215 3.66 15.25 17.81
CA HIS A 215 3.05 14.50 18.90
C HIS A 215 3.57 13.07 18.86
N HIS A 216 3.73 12.40 19.99
CA HIS A 216 4.20 11.02 20.04
C HIS A 216 3.39 10.17 21.01
N ASP A 217 3.21 8.91 20.64
CA ASP A 217 2.69 7.84 21.49
C ASP A 217 3.82 6.86 21.82
N THR A 218 3.88 6.41 23.09
CA THR A 218 4.89 5.45 23.56
C THR A 218 4.56 4.02 23.11
N THR A 219 4.23 3.86 21.83
CA THR A 219 3.87 2.59 21.22
C THR A 219 4.60 2.43 19.90
N ARG A 220 4.84 1.20 19.49
CA ARG A 220 5.50 0.87 18.23
C ARG A 220 4.83 -0.30 17.56
N TYR A 221 4.88 -0.31 16.25
CA TYR A 221 4.42 -1.42 15.44
C TYR A 221 5.48 -1.83 14.41
N GLY A 222 5.58 -3.15 14.13
CA GLY A 222 6.44 -3.66 13.07
C GLY A 222 6.03 -5.06 12.68
N ASN A 223 6.04 -5.32 11.38
CA ASN A 223 5.74 -6.63 10.78
C ASN A 223 6.79 -6.91 9.69
N PRO A 224 7.38 -8.13 9.64
CA PRO A 224 8.42 -8.47 8.66
C PRO A 224 7.99 -8.31 7.19
N ILE A 225 6.70 -8.51 6.90
CA ILE A 225 6.14 -8.40 5.54
C ILE A 225 5.54 -7.01 5.31
N GLY A 226 4.69 -6.55 6.23
CA GLY A 226 3.98 -5.29 6.13
C GLY A 226 4.81 -4.04 6.46
N GLY A 227 6.03 -4.22 6.99
CA GLY A 227 6.91 -3.11 7.38
C GLY A 227 6.59 -2.51 8.74
N VAL A 228 7.25 -1.40 9.04
CA VAL A 228 7.24 -0.73 10.35
C VAL A 228 6.38 0.52 10.29
N GLY A 229 5.75 0.88 11.42
CA GLY A 229 5.12 2.16 11.68
C GLY A 229 3.70 2.32 11.14
N PRO A 230 3.10 3.50 11.34
CA PRO A 230 1.70 3.78 11.04
C PRO A 230 1.40 3.80 9.54
N ARG A 231 0.15 3.46 9.21
CA ARG A 231 -0.34 3.30 7.83
C ARG A 231 -1.48 4.25 7.51
N ALA A 232 -2.33 4.54 8.49
CA ALA A 232 -3.45 5.43 8.30
C ALA A 232 -2.98 6.86 8.00
N THR A 233 -3.64 7.53 7.07
CA THR A 233 -3.42 8.94 6.78
C THR A 233 -4.24 9.79 7.76
N PRO A 234 -3.70 10.88 8.31
CA PRO A 234 -4.46 11.81 9.14
C PRO A 234 -5.70 12.36 8.45
N THR A 235 -6.69 12.80 9.23
CA THR A 235 -7.84 13.57 8.76
C THR A 235 -7.87 14.89 9.49
N VAL A 236 -7.97 16.01 8.75
CA VAL A 236 -7.97 17.37 9.32
C VAL A 236 -9.29 18.06 9.00
N VAL A 237 -9.94 18.59 10.02
CA VAL A 237 -11.15 19.40 9.86
C VAL A 237 -11.13 20.56 10.83
N GLY A 238 -11.30 21.78 10.32
CA GLY A 238 -11.20 23.00 11.12
C GLY A 238 -9.81 23.10 11.78
N SER A 239 -9.77 23.17 13.09
CA SER A 239 -8.55 23.23 13.90
C SER A 239 -8.12 21.88 14.50
N GLN A 240 -8.74 20.77 14.09
CA GLN A 240 -8.50 19.46 14.69
C GLN A 240 -7.87 18.48 13.69
N VAL A 241 -6.97 17.63 14.19
CA VAL A 241 -6.32 16.55 13.46
C VAL A 241 -6.68 15.23 14.12
N PHE A 242 -7.20 14.29 13.35
CA PHE A 242 -7.56 12.95 13.81
C PHE A 242 -6.60 11.93 13.20
N THR A 243 -6.00 11.09 14.06
CA THR A 243 -5.02 10.10 13.65
C THR A 243 -5.30 8.74 14.28
N LEU A 244 -5.02 7.67 13.54
CA LEU A 244 -5.11 6.30 14.04
C LEU A 244 -3.75 5.63 13.87
N GLY A 245 -3.09 5.33 15.00
CA GLY A 245 -1.84 4.58 15.03
C GLY A 245 -2.04 3.10 14.72
N SER A 246 -0.97 2.41 14.33
CA SER A 246 -1.02 0.97 13.96
C SER A 246 -1.47 0.07 15.11
N THR A 247 -1.31 0.49 16.34
CA THR A 247 -1.69 -0.27 17.55
C THR A 247 -3.10 0.02 18.03
N GLY A 248 -3.86 0.89 17.31
CA GLY A 248 -5.23 1.25 17.66
C GLY A 248 -5.34 2.50 18.55
N ARG A 249 -4.27 3.30 18.67
CA ARG A 249 -4.32 4.60 19.34
C ARG A 249 -5.01 5.62 18.41
N LEU A 250 -6.20 6.07 18.78
CA LEU A 250 -6.95 7.13 18.11
C LEU A 250 -6.73 8.44 18.86
N ASN A 251 -6.20 9.45 18.20
CA ASN A 251 -5.93 10.76 18.78
C ASN A 251 -6.69 11.87 18.06
N ALA A 252 -7.13 12.87 18.82
CA ALA A 252 -7.48 14.20 18.32
C ALA A 252 -6.44 15.19 18.81
N LEU A 253 -5.84 15.94 17.90
CA LEU A 253 -4.81 16.92 18.17
C LEU A 253 -5.25 18.30 17.69
N ASP A 254 -4.73 19.34 18.32
CA ASP A 254 -4.85 20.71 17.84
C ASP A 254 -3.93 20.92 16.61
N LEU A 255 -4.47 21.41 15.52
CA LEU A 255 -3.74 21.58 14.25
C LEU A 255 -2.60 22.59 14.36
N ALA A 256 -2.74 23.61 15.18
CA ALA A 256 -1.73 24.66 15.27
C ALA A 256 -0.51 24.22 16.07
N THR A 257 -0.71 23.42 17.11
CA THR A 257 0.30 23.13 18.14
C THR A 257 0.67 21.66 18.28
N GLY A 258 -0.13 20.72 17.75
CA GLY A 258 0.02 19.29 17.97
C GLY A 258 -0.37 18.82 19.38
N LYS A 259 -0.96 19.72 20.20
CA LYS A 259 -1.41 19.36 21.55
C LYS A 259 -2.53 18.34 21.50
N LEU A 260 -2.43 17.29 22.34
CA LEU A 260 -3.46 16.28 22.51
C LEU A 260 -4.72 16.91 23.11
N LEU A 261 -5.85 16.72 22.42
CA LEU A 261 -7.20 17.13 22.88
C LEU A 261 -7.88 15.97 23.60
N TRP A 262 -7.91 14.81 22.97
CA TRP A 262 -8.40 13.57 23.54
C TRP A 262 -7.76 12.36 22.84
N THR A 263 -7.80 11.19 23.47
CA THR A 263 -7.24 9.94 22.96
C THR A 263 -8.08 8.74 23.37
N HIS A 264 -8.10 7.70 22.51
CA HIS A 264 -8.72 6.41 22.78
C HIS A 264 -7.76 5.27 22.47
N ASP A 265 -7.85 4.20 23.22
CA ASP A 265 -7.22 2.91 22.94
C ASP A 265 -8.29 1.94 22.45
N LEU A 266 -8.41 1.81 21.13
CA LEU A 266 -9.48 0.99 20.53
C LEU A 266 -9.40 -0.47 20.97
N VAL A 267 -8.19 -1.01 21.16
CA VAL A 267 -7.99 -2.40 21.61
C VAL A 267 -8.52 -2.60 23.03
N ALA A 268 -8.15 -1.70 23.95
CA ALA A 268 -8.59 -1.76 25.34
C ALA A 268 -10.11 -1.54 25.47
N GLU A 269 -10.67 -0.60 24.70
CA GLU A 269 -12.08 -0.22 24.81
C GLU A 269 -13.04 -1.21 24.16
N THR A 270 -12.63 -1.88 23.08
CA THR A 270 -13.53 -2.72 22.29
C THR A 270 -13.22 -4.22 22.38
N GLY A 271 -12.13 -4.58 23.06
CA GLY A 271 -11.66 -5.96 23.13
C GLY A 271 -11.20 -6.52 21.78
N ALA A 272 -10.87 -5.63 20.81
CA ALA A 272 -10.33 -6.00 19.52
C ALA A 272 -8.91 -6.57 19.64
N SER A 273 -8.49 -7.30 18.62
CA SER A 273 -7.08 -7.65 18.42
C SER A 273 -6.47 -6.70 17.42
N ILE A 274 -5.21 -6.33 17.61
CA ILE A 274 -4.46 -5.58 16.59
C ILE A 274 -4.42 -6.44 15.32
N PRO A 275 -4.86 -5.92 14.17
CA PRO A 275 -4.76 -6.65 12.90
C PRO A 275 -3.31 -7.06 12.60
N GLU A 276 -3.11 -8.17 11.89
CA GLU A 276 -1.78 -8.72 11.58
C GLU A 276 -0.80 -7.67 11.02
N TRP A 277 -1.30 -6.70 10.24
CA TRP A 277 -0.50 -5.61 9.69
C TRP A 277 -0.78 -4.25 10.33
N GLY A 278 -1.32 -4.25 11.55
CA GLY A 278 -1.71 -3.05 12.29
C GLY A 278 -2.96 -2.39 11.73
N TYR A 279 -3.50 -1.44 12.46
CA TYR A 279 -4.59 -0.60 11.96
C TYR A 279 -4.09 0.25 10.78
N ALA A 280 -4.87 0.30 9.69
CA ALA A 280 -4.50 1.00 8.46
C ALA A 280 -5.61 1.94 7.94
N GLY A 281 -6.85 1.75 8.38
CA GLY A 281 -7.97 2.60 7.97
C GLY A 281 -7.84 4.02 8.50
N SER A 282 -7.87 5.01 7.60
CA SER A 282 -7.84 6.43 7.96
C SER A 282 -9.16 6.86 8.59
N PRO A 283 -9.16 7.63 9.70
CA PRO A 283 -10.39 8.11 10.34
C PRO A 283 -11.31 8.85 9.35
N LEU A 284 -12.60 8.56 9.40
CA LEU A 284 -13.63 9.28 8.64
C LEU A 284 -14.26 10.32 9.54
N LEU A 285 -14.25 11.61 9.13
CA LEU A 285 -15.07 12.60 9.79
C LEU A 285 -16.40 12.76 9.05
N LEU A 286 -17.51 12.67 9.80
CA LEU A 286 -18.86 12.74 9.27
C LEU A 286 -19.79 13.37 10.31
N ASP A 287 -20.43 14.50 9.97
CA ASP A 287 -21.41 15.18 10.81
C ASP A 287 -20.92 15.39 12.27
N GLY A 288 -19.70 15.90 12.43
CA GLY A 288 -19.08 16.14 13.74
C GLY A 288 -18.64 14.88 14.51
N ARG A 289 -18.59 13.73 13.85
CA ARG A 289 -18.19 12.44 14.43
C ARG A 289 -16.96 11.88 13.73
N VAL A 290 -16.02 11.36 14.50
CA VAL A 290 -14.87 10.59 14.01
C VAL A 290 -15.23 9.12 14.03
N ILE A 291 -15.19 8.47 12.88
CA ILE A 291 -15.60 7.08 12.69
C ILE A 291 -14.39 6.26 12.30
N VAL A 292 -14.17 5.14 12.99
CA VAL A 292 -13.04 4.24 12.79
C VAL A 292 -13.48 2.78 12.78
N SER A 293 -12.80 1.96 11.99
CA SER A 293 -12.94 0.51 12.01
C SER A 293 -12.12 -0.03 13.19
N ALA A 294 -12.78 -0.33 14.31
CA ALA A 294 -12.15 -0.84 15.51
C ALA A 294 -12.03 -2.38 15.50
N GLY A 295 -12.97 -3.07 14.84
CA GLY A 295 -12.97 -4.53 14.76
C GLY A 295 -13.22 -5.22 16.10
N GLY A 296 -13.92 -4.54 17.02
CA GLY A 296 -14.17 -5.02 18.36
C GLY A 296 -15.25 -6.08 18.43
N LYS A 297 -15.30 -6.77 19.56
CA LYS A 297 -16.31 -7.77 19.88
C LYS A 297 -17.62 -7.11 20.34
N ALA A 298 -18.69 -7.89 20.36
CA ALA A 298 -19.97 -7.46 20.91
C ALA A 298 -20.47 -6.14 20.27
N ASN A 299 -20.66 -6.16 18.96
CA ASN A 299 -21.22 -5.05 18.20
C ASN A 299 -20.34 -3.78 18.19
N GLN A 300 -19.02 -3.92 18.12
CA GLN A 300 -18.05 -2.82 18.13
C GLN A 300 -17.08 -2.86 16.93
N SER A 301 -17.53 -3.32 15.76
CA SER A 301 -16.73 -3.34 14.53
C SER A 301 -16.40 -1.93 14.06
N LEU A 302 -17.40 -1.07 13.97
CA LEU A 302 -17.29 0.34 13.65
C LEU A 302 -17.68 1.18 14.87
N VAL A 303 -16.88 2.18 15.22
CA VAL A 303 -17.11 3.04 16.39
C VAL A 303 -17.06 4.50 15.97
N ALA A 304 -17.97 5.31 16.51
CA ALA A 304 -18.04 6.75 16.31
C ALA A 304 -17.87 7.50 17.62
N TYR A 305 -17.03 8.53 17.58
CA TYR A 305 -16.79 9.45 18.68
C TYR A 305 -17.14 10.88 18.26
N ARG A 306 -17.58 11.71 19.19
CA ARG A 306 -17.71 13.15 18.96
C ARG A 306 -16.34 13.73 18.65
N ALA A 307 -16.24 14.51 17.60
CA ALA A 307 -14.98 15.11 17.18
C ALA A 307 -14.42 16.10 18.22
N ASP A 308 -15.30 16.86 18.86
CA ASP A 308 -14.95 17.91 19.83
C ASP A 308 -14.52 17.36 21.20
N THR A 309 -15.21 16.32 21.72
CA THR A 309 -15.03 15.84 23.09
C THR A 309 -14.38 14.46 23.18
N GLY A 310 -14.40 13.65 22.12
CA GLY A 310 -14.02 12.25 22.15
C GLY A 310 -15.08 11.33 22.74
N GLU A 311 -16.23 11.83 23.19
CA GLU A 311 -17.31 11.00 23.73
C GLU A 311 -17.81 9.99 22.70
N ARG A 312 -17.93 8.70 23.09
CA ARG A 312 -18.45 7.66 22.20
C ARG A 312 -19.93 7.87 21.92
N VAL A 313 -20.30 8.02 20.64
CA VAL A 313 -21.69 8.24 20.20
C VAL A 313 -22.40 6.92 19.94
N TRP A 314 -21.79 6.03 19.16
CA TRP A 314 -22.32 4.72 18.85
C TRP A 314 -21.19 3.73 18.49
N ALA A 315 -21.53 2.46 18.55
CA ALA A 315 -20.74 1.37 18.00
C ALA A 315 -21.67 0.34 17.36
N ALA A 316 -21.24 -0.30 16.27
CA ALA A 316 -22.07 -1.24 15.53
C ALA A 316 -21.25 -2.25 14.71
N GLY A 317 -21.88 -3.39 14.35
CA GLY A 317 -21.31 -4.47 13.57
C GLY A 317 -20.42 -5.42 14.36
N GLU A 318 -20.27 -6.65 13.86
CA GLU A 318 -19.59 -7.75 14.57
C GLU A 318 -18.37 -8.30 13.82
N ALA A 319 -17.88 -7.58 12.80
CA ALA A 319 -16.75 -8.03 12.02
C ALA A 319 -15.42 -7.51 12.58
N GLU A 320 -14.37 -8.32 12.47
CA GLU A 320 -13.00 -7.91 12.76
C GLU A 320 -12.55 -6.79 11.80
N ALA A 321 -11.66 -5.91 12.25
CA ALA A 321 -11.16 -4.82 11.41
C ALA A 321 -10.48 -5.35 10.15
N GLY A 322 -10.83 -4.74 9.02
CA GLY A 322 -10.04 -4.82 7.79
C GLY A 322 -8.99 -3.71 7.75
N TYR A 323 -8.42 -3.49 6.56
CA TYR A 323 -7.37 -2.48 6.33
C TYR A 323 -7.88 -1.28 5.53
N GLY A 324 -9.10 -1.36 4.98
CA GLY A 324 -9.74 -0.28 4.25
C GLY A 324 -10.23 0.83 5.18
N SER A 325 -10.19 2.07 4.70
CA SER A 325 -10.73 3.22 5.42
C SER A 325 -12.26 3.24 5.31
N PRO A 326 -13.00 3.55 6.37
CA PRO A 326 -14.44 3.80 6.27
C PRO A 326 -14.75 4.84 5.20
N PHE A 327 -15.78 4.57 4.39
CA PHE A 327 -16.12 5.37 3.22
C PHE A 327 -17.60 5.72 3.23
N VAL A 328 -17.93 7.02 3.20
CA VAL A 328 -19.32 7.48 3.18
C VAL A 328 -19.81 7.70 1.75
N THR A 329 -21.00 7.21 1.45
CA THR A 329 -21.67 7.42 0.16
C THR A 329 -23.18 7.34 0.30
N THR A 330 -23.91 7.71 -0.77
CA THR A 330 -25.35 7.47 -0.87
C THR A 330 -25.59 6.38 -1.90
N LEU A 331 -26.24 5.29 -1.49
CA LEU A 331 -26.64 4.17 -2.36
C LEU A 331 -28.11 3.86 -2.10
N ALA A 332 -28.87 3.61 -3.17
CA ALA A 332 -30.30 3.36 -3.12
C ALA A 332 -31.08 4.40 -2.25
N GLY A 333 -30.69 5.68 -2.37
CA GLY A 333 -31.29 6.79 -1.64
C GLY A 333 -30.92 6.92 -0.16
N ARG A 334 -30.10 6.02 0.40
CA ARG A 334 -29.66 6.07 1.81
C ARG A 334 -28.19 6.44 1.93
N ARG A 335 -27.87 7.39 2.82
CA ARG A 335 -26.49 7.75 3.16
C ARG A 335 -25.91 6.68 4.07
N GLN A 336 -24.82 6.04 3.63
CA GLN A 336 -24.25 4.83 4.24
C GLN A 336 -22.75 5.00 4.44
N ILE A 337 -22.21 4.31 5.45
CA ILE A 337 -20.78 4.14 5.67
C ILE A 337 -20.41 2.72 5.28
N LEU A 338 -19.61 2.58 4.24
CA LEU A 338 -19.09 1.30 3.80
C LEU A 338 -17.78 1.00 4.54
N ALA A 339 -17.68 -0.20 5.10
CA ALA A 339 -16.49 -0.66 5.79
C ALA A 339 -16.01 -1.99 5.20
N TYR A 340 -14.74 -2.05 4.84
CA TYR A 340 -14.04 -3.29 4.52
C TYR A 340 -13.57 -3.96 5.81
N ASN A 341 -14.25 -5.01 6.20
CA ASN A 341 -13.90 -5.83 7.33
C ASN A 341 -13.12 -7.08 6.90
N HIS A 342 -12.65 -7.89 7.83
CA HIS A 342 -11.74 -9.00 7.54
C HIS A 342 -12.30 -10.01 6.51
N ARG A 343 -13.61 -10.33 6.55
CA ARG A 343 -14.23 -11.35 5.68
C ARG A 343 -15.51 -10.90 5.00
N ARG A 344 -15.86 -9.65 5.16
CA ARG A 344 -17.10 -9.09 4.62
C ARG A 344 -17.00 -7.59 4.41
N ILE A 345 -17.86 -7.09 3.59
CA ILE A 345 -18.17 -5.69 3.49
C ILE A 345 -19.43 -5.45 4.30
N THR A 346 -19.46 -4.41 5.11
CA THR A 346 -20.64 -3.96 5.82
C THR A 346 -20.98 -2.54 5.42
N ALA A 347 -22.29 -2.26 5.32
CA ALA A 347 -22.79 -0.91 5.19
C ALA A 347 -23.55 -0.54 6.47
N HIS A 348 -23.23 0.63 6.98
CA HIS A 348 -23.84 1.16 8.18
C HIS A 348 -24.61 2.43 7.86
N ASP A 349 -25.71 2.66 8.53
CA ASP A 349 -26.41 3.94 8.46
C ASP A 349 -25.51 5.06 8.94
N ALA A 350 -25.45 6.14 8.17
CA ALA A 350 -24.61 7.29 8.52
C ALA A 350 -25.07 8.06 9.77
N ALA A 351 -26.34 7.90 10.17
CA ALA A 351 -26.90 8.62 11.30
C ALA A 351 -26.59 7.94 12.66
N ASP A 352 -26.73 6.63 12.74
CA ASP A 352 -26.68 5.90 14.02
C ASP A 352 -25.78 4.67 14.01
N GLY A 353 -25.16 4.35 12.86
CA GLY A 353 -24.26 3.21 12.69
C GLY A 353 -24.95 1.86 12.52
N ALA A 354 -26.28 1.79 12.50
CA ALA A 354 -27.01 0.52 12.31
C ALA A 354 -26.57 -0.19 11.03
N VAL A 355 -26.36 -1.50 11.10
CA VAL A 355 -25.99 -2.29 9.92
C VAL A 355 -27.17 -2.36 8.97
N LEU A 356 -26.99 -1.86 7.73
CA LEU A 356 -28.01 -1.86 6.68
C LEU A 356 -27.96 -3.13 5.84
N TRP A 357 -26.76 -3.54 5.47
CA TRP A 357 -26.50 -4.78 4.72
C TRP A 357 -25.08 -5.27 4.93
N GLU A 358 -24.88 -6.55 4.67
CA GLU A 358 -23.58 -7.20 4.69
C GLU A 358 -23.41 -8.04 3.42
N TYR A 359 -22.17 -8.13 2.96
CA TYR A 359 -21.82 -8.94 1.80
C TYR A 359 -20.56 -9.76 2.09
N PRO A 360 -20.57 -11.09 1.93
CA PRO A 360 -19.38 -11.93 2.07
C PRO A 360 -18.31 -11.51 1.05
N TRP A 361 -17.12 -11.19 1.51
CA TRP A 361 -16.05 -10.71 0.64
C TRP A 361 -14.71 -11.30 1.04
N GLY A 362 -14.04 -11.93 0.09
CA GLY A 362 -12.68 -12.48 0.16
C GLY A 362 -12.34 -13.15 1.49
N VAL A 363 -11.88 -14.37 1.48
CA VAL A 363 -11.58 -15.09 2.72
C VAL A 363 -10.10 -15.00 3.04
N GLY A 364 -9.75 -14.40 4.19
CA GLY A 364 -8.41 -14.48 4.76
C GLY A 364 -7.35 -13.60 4.08
N TYR A 365 -7.76 -12.60 3.28
CA TYR A 365 -6.84 -11.66 2.62
C TYR A 365 -7.12 -10.21 3.03
N PRO A 366 -6.09 -9.34 3.03
CA PRO A 366 -6.27 -7.92 3.31
C PRO A 366 -7.12 -7.22 2.26
N HIS A 367 -8.05 -6.40 2.69
CA HIS A 367 -8.86 -5.51 1.87
C HIS A 367 -8.48 -4.07 2.20
N VAL A 368 -7.92 -3.34 1.25
CA VAL A 368 -7.31 -2.02 1.47
C VAL A 368 -7.96 -0.93 0.63
N ALA A 369 -8.29 -1.26 -0.65
CA ALA A 369 -8.82 -0.29 -1.59
C ALA A 369 -10.16 0.28 -1.13
N VAL A 370 -10.41 1.57 -1.38
CA VAL A 370 -11.73 2.15 -1.14
C VAL A 370 -12.74 1.68 -2.18
N PRO A 371 -14.04 1.61 -1.83
CA PRO A 371 -15.11 1.33 -2.77
C PRO A 371 -15.18 2.37 -3.90
N VAL A 372 -15.54 1.95 -5.11
CA VAL A 372 -15.74 2.85 -6.26
C VAL A 372 -17.22 2.91 -6.60
N VAL A 373 -17.85 4.04 -6.31
CA VAL A 373 -19.26 4.28 -6.64
C VAL A 373 -19.40 4.57 -8.12
N VAL A 374 -20.26 3.82 -8.83
CA VAL A 374 -20.43 3.90 -10.29
C VAL A 374 -21.87 4.19 -10.71
N GLY A 375 -22.75 4.45 -9.76
CA GLY A 375 -24.16 4.79 -9.99
C GLY A 375 -24.87 5.12 -8.68
N ALA A 376 -26.14 5.45 -8.74
CA ALA A 376 -26.94 5.80 -7.56
C ALA A 376 -27.15 4.60 -6.60
N ASP A 377 -27.03 3.39 -7.11
CA ASP A 377 -27.25 2.12 -6.43
C ASP A 377 -26.14 1.10 -6.64
N ARG A 378 -25.04 1.48 -7.32
CA ARG A 378 -23.99 0.55 -7.74
C ARG A 378 -22.62 0.95 -7.21
N VAL A 379 -21.90 -0.05 -6.71
CA VAL A 379 -20.56 0.12 -6.14
C VAL A 379 -19.66 -1.06 -6.50
N VAL A 380 -18.43 -0.75 -6.90
CA VAL A 380 -17.38 -1.75 -7.19
C VAL A 380 -16.47 -1.88 -6.00
N PHE A 381 -16.19 -3.13 -5.62
CA PHE A 381 -15.19 -3.51 -4.64
C PHE A 381 -14.05 -4.24 -5.33
N SER A 382 -12.82 -4.01 -4.88
CA SER A 382 -11.63 -4.66 -5.43
C SER A 382 -10.64 -5.04 -4.34
N ALA A 383 -10.01 -6.20 -4.48
CA ALA A 383 -8.93 -6.63 -3.62
C ALA A 383 -7.88 -7.43 -4.37
N GLY A 384 -6.64 -7.34 -3.91
CA GLY A 384 -5.52 -8.14 -4.40
C GLY A 384 -5.63 -9.62 -4.04
N TYR A 385 -4.50 -10.32 -4.07
CA TYR A 385 -4.33 -11.70 -3.58
C TYR A 385 -5.21 -12.73 -4.31
N GLY A 386 -5.58 -12.46 -5.57
CA GLY A 386 -6.43 -13.35 -6.35
C GLY A 386 -7.94 -13.16 -6.14
N VAL A 387 -8.37 -12.21 -5.31
CA VAL A 387 -9.80 -11.95 -5.04
C VAL A 387 -10.48 -11.31 -6.25
N GLY A 388 -9.89 -10.26 -6.83
CA GLY A 388 -10.45 -9.55 -7.99
C GLY A 388 -11.36 -8.39 -7.62
N SER A 389 -12.33 -8.12 -8.51
CA SER A 389 -13.34 -7.07 -8.36
C SER A 389 -14.75 -7.60 -8.55
N GLU A 390 -15.70 -7.01 -7.84
CA GLU A 390 -17.13 -7.28 -7.98
C GLU A 390 -17.92 -5.97 -8.02
N LEU A 391 -18.91 -5.90 -8.91
CA LEU A 391 -19.92 -4.86 -8.90
C LEU A 391 -21.12 -5.37 -8.13
N LEU A 392 -21.52 -4.62 -7.12
CA LEU A 392 -22.75 -4.85 -6.38
C LEU A 392 -23.79 -3.79 -6.72
N GLU A 393 -25.04 -4.24 -6.84
CA GLU A 393 -26.23 -3.41 -6.91
C GLU A 393 -26.93 -3.45 -5.55
N ILE A 394 -27.18 -2.29 -4.98
CA ILE A 394 -27.83 -2.15 -3.68
C ILE A 394 -29.30 -1.84 -3.90
N LYS A 395 -30.17 -2.70 -3.38
CA LYS A 395 -31.63 -2.57 -3.51
C LYS A 395 -32.25 -2.28 -2.15
N SER A 396 -33.21 -1.37 -2.14
CA SER A 396 -34.05 -1.12 -0.96
C SER A 396 -35.38 -1.85 -1.15
N GLY A 397 -35.71 -2.76 -0.24
CA GLY A 397 -36.99 -3.42 -0.19
C GLY A 397 -38.10 -2.52 0.34
N ALA A 398 -39.35 -2.88 0.09
CA ALA A 398 -40.53 -2.17 0.61
C ALA A 398 -40.60 -2.18 2.15
N ASP A 399 -39.95 -3.13 2.79
CA ASP A 399 -39.81 -3.27 4.26
C ASP A 399 -38.66 -2.42 4.84
N GLY A 400 -37.98 -1.62 4.01
CA GLY A 400 -36.85 -0.79 4.41
C GLY A 400 -35.51 -1.55 4.56
N ARG A 401 -35.48 -2.84 4.26
CA ARG A 401 -34.24 -3.64 4.26
C ARG A 401 -33.45 -3.40 2.99
N PHE A 402 -32.14 -3.43 3.11
CA PHE A 402 -31.20 -3.32 2.00
C PHE A 402 -30.60 -4.67 1.67
N VAL A 403 -30.45 -4.95 0.37
CA VAL A 403 -29.83 -6.17 -0.14
C VAL A 403 -28.74 -5.76 -1.13
N ALA A 404 -27.60 -6.43 -1.06
CA ALA A 404 -26.47 -6.25 -1.97
C ALA A 404 -26.38 -7.46 -2.92
N ASP A 405 -26.74 -7.26 -4.18
CA ASP A 405 -26.72 -8.29 -5.21
C ASP A 405 -25.51 -8.13 -6.12
N ARG A 406 -24.79 -9.21 -6.39
CA ARG A 406 -23.67 -9.18 -7.32
C ARG A 406 -24.16 -9.13 -8.77
N VAL A 407 -23.75 -8.06 -9.48
CA VAL A 407 -24.00 -7.90 -10.92
C VAL A 407 -22.97 -8.69 -11.73
N TRP A 408 -21.67 -8.49 -11.42
CA TRP A 408 -20.59 -9.23 -12.05
C TRP A 408 -19.41 -9.44 -11.10
N ARG A 409 -18.55 -10.39 -11.45
CA ARG A 409 -17.25 -10.63 -10.84
C ARG A 409 -16.17 -10.73 -11.91
N SER A 410 -15.02 -10.09 -11.68
CA SER A 410 -13.86 -10.13 -12.56
C SER A 410 -12.56 -10.37 -11.77
N LEU A 411 -11.68 -11.21 -12.30
CA LEU A 411 -10.33 -11.41 -11.76
C LEU A 411 -9.29 -10.47 -12.41
N LYS A 412 -9.74 -9.46 -13.16
CA LYS A 412 -8.90 -8.61 -14.01
C LYS A 412 -8.49 -7.29 -13.37
N LEU A 413 -9.03 -6.91 -12.24
CA LEU A 413 -8.61 -5.75 -11.45
C LEU A 413 -8.46 -6.18 -9.99
N LYS A 414 -7.22 -6.47 -9.59
CA LYS A 414 -6.85 -6.93 -8.26
C LYS A 414 -6.10 -5.82 -7.53
N ALA A 415 -6.84 -4.83 -7.04
CA ALA A 415 -6.28 -3.70 -6.31
C ALA A 415 -5.78 -4.15 -4.92
N LYS A 416 -4.46 -4.18 -4.73
CA LYS A 416 -3.84 -4.67 -3.51
C LYS A 416 -3.71 -3.59 -2.44
N PHE A 417 -2.95 -2.53 -2.75
CA PHE A 417 -2.77 -1.35 -1.90
C PHE A 417 -3.21 -0.07 -2.62
N ALA A 418 -3.41 -0.14 -3.93
CA ALA A 418 -3.84 0.96 -4.78
C ALA A 418 -5.36 1.08 -4.76
N ASN A 419 -5.84 2.26 -5.11
CA ASN A 419 -7.25 2.56 -5.20
C ASN A 419 -7.65 2.74 -6.66
N PRO A 420 -8.55 1.90 -7.20
CA PRO A 420 -9.09 2.11 -8.54
C PRO A 420 -10.00 3.34 -8.57
N VAL A 421 -10.16 3.91 -9.75
CA VAL A 421 -11.04 5.04 -10.00
C VAL A 421 -11.98 4.74 -11.15
N ALA A 422 -13.15 5.38 -11.17
CA ALA A 422 -14.10 5.29 -12.29
C ALA A 422 -14.10 6.60 -13.08
N ARG A 423 -14.14 6.48 -14.41
CA ARG A 423 -14.33 7.60 -15.31
C ARG A 423 -15.05 7.14 -16.59
N GLU A 424 -16.10 7.84 -16.99
CA GLU A 424 -16.78 7.65 -18.28
C GLU A 424 -17.18 6.19 -18.58
N GLY A 425 -17.65 5.47 -17.53
CA GLY A 425 -18.09 4.07 -17.67
C GLY A 425 -16.99 3.02 -17.61
N PHE A 426 -15.74 3.44 -17.31
CA PHE A 426 -14.60 2.55 -17.18
C PHE A 426 -13.95 2.67 -15.81
N LEU A 427 -13.34 1.56 -15.34
CA LEU A 427 -12.51 1.48 -14.15
C LEU A 427 -11.05 1.47 -14.56
N TYR A 428 -10.25 2.28 -13.89
CA TYR A 428 -8.81 2.35 -14.07
C TYR A 428 -8.11 2.07 -12.75
N GLY A 429 -7.10 1.20 -12.75
CA GLY A 429 -6.36 0.86 -11.54
C GLY A 429 -5.27 -0.17 -11.76
N LEU A 430 -4.55 -0.51 -10.69
CA LEU A 430 -3.47 -1.49 -10.73
C LEU A 430 -4.00 -2.90 -10.45
N ASP A 431 -3.93 -3.77 -11.46
CA ASP A 431 -4.20 -5.20 -11.35
C ASP A 431 -2.89 -5.96 -11.07
N ASP A 432 -2.63 -6.30 -9.80
CA ASP A 432 -1.37 -6.91 -9.38
C ASP A 432 -0.14 -6.17 -9.95
N GLY A 433 -0.16 -4.84 -9.83
CA GLY A 433 0.95 -3.97 -10.21
C GLY A 433 1.05 -3.63 -11.70
N ILE A 434 0.10 -4.03 -12.53
CA ILE A 434 -0.01 -3.65 -13.94
C ILE A 434 -1.25 -2.76 -14.09
N PHE A 435 -1.11 -1.63 -14.77
CA PHE A 435 -2.23 -0.73 -14.98
C PHE A 435 -3.25 -1.35 -15.93
N ALA A 436 -4.53 -1.23 -15.61
CA ALA A 436 -5.60 -1.92 -16.30
C ALA A 436 -6.84 -1.02 -16.44
N CYS A 437 -7.62 -1.30 -17.48
CA CYS A 437 -8.93 -0.72 -17.74
C CYS A 437 -9.98 -1.82 -17.84
N LEU A 438 -11.09 -1.67 -17.12
CA LEU A 438 -12.26 -2.54 -17.20
C LEU A 438 -13.50 -1.73 -17.55
N ASP A 439 -14.40 -2.33 -18.32
CA ASP A 439 -15.75 -1.80 -18.52
C ASP A 439 -16.57 -1.98 -17.23
N VAL A 440 -17.21 -0.91 -16.75
CA VAL A 440 -18.08 -0.95 -15.55
C VAL A 440 -19.31 -1.83 -15.80
N LYS A 441 -19.77 -1.95 -17.03
CA LYS A 441 -21.01 -2.66 -17.37
C LYS A 441 -20.94 -4.16 -17.07
N ASP A 442 -19.81 -4.80 -17.41
CA ASP A 442 -19.65 -6.26 -17.34
C ASP A 442 -18.36 -6.73 -16.67
N GLY A 443 -17.49 -5.82 -16.24
CA GLY A 443 -16.18 -6.15 -15.65
C GLY A 443 -15.19 -6.70 -16.67
N GLY A 444 -15.46 -6.54 -17.97
CA GLY A 444 -14.59 -6.97 -19.06
C GLY A 444 -13.34 -6.11 -19.17
N ALA A 445 -12.16 -6.76 -19.27
CA ALA A 445 -10.91 -6.04 -19.44
C ALA A 445 -10.81 -5.46 -20.86
N GLN A 446 -10.54 -4.16 -20.96
CA GLN A 446 -10.23 -3.48 -22.20
C GLN A 446 -8.75 -3.64 -22.55
N TRP A 447 -7.89 -3.39 -21.57
CA TRP A 447 -6.45 -3.60 -21.67
C TRP A 447 -5.81 -3.76 -20.27
N LYS A 448 -4.56 -4.27 -20.26
CA LYS A 448 -3.72 -4.39 -19.08
C LYS A 448 -2.27 -4.21 -19.52
N GLU A 449 -1.68 -3.03 -19.26
CA GLU A 449 -0.39 -2.62 -19.78
C GLU A 449 0.39 -1.79 -18.78
N GLY A 450 1.72 -1.79 -18.90
CA GLY A 450 2.62 -1.04 -18.03
C GLY A 450 2.69 -1.59 -16.60
N ARG A 451 3.86 -2.04 -16.20
CA ARG A 451 4.10 -2.53 -14.84
C ARG A 451 4.65 -1.42 -13.97
N TYR A 452 3.87 -1.04 -12.94
CA TYR A 452 4.20 0.03 -12.00
C TYR A 452 4.35 -0.49 -10.55
N GLY A 453 4.18 -1.80 -10.34
CA GLY A 453 4.13 -2.39 -9.01
C GLY A 453 2.88 -1.94 -8.23
N HIS A 454 2.91 -2.07 -6.91
CA HIS A 454 1.78 -1.72 -6.04
C HIS A 454 1.86 -0.26 -5.60
N GLY A 455 1.87 0.65 -6.58
CA GLY A 455 1.94 2.10 -6.40
C GLY A 455 0.61 2.74 -5.97
N GLN A 456 0.60 4.07 -5.94
CA GLN A 456 -0.55 4.88 -5.54
C GLN A 456 -0.86 5.92 -6.60
N GLY A 457 -2.13 6.24 -6.81
CA GLY A 457 -2.50 7.18 -7.86
C GLY A 457 -3.70 8.06 -7.52
N LEU A 458 -3.81 9.18 -8.25
CA LEU A 458 -4.92 10.12 -8.23
C LEU A 458 -5.36 10.41 -9.66
N LEU A 459 -6.66 10.45 -9.89
CA LEU A 459 -7.25 10.93 -11.13
C LEU A 459 -7.54 12.43 -11.00
N ILE A 460 -7.01 13.23 -11.93
CA ILE A 460 -7.13 14.69 -11.95
C ILE A 460 -7.63 15.08 -13.33
N GLY A 461 -8.92 15.32 -13.45
CA GLY A 461 -9.57 15.51 -14.76
C GLY A 461 -9.46 14.27 -15.64
N ASP A 462 -8.70 14.36 -16.76
CA ASP A 462 -8.42 13.26 -17.68
C ASP A 462 -7.04 12.61 -17.46
N LEU A 463 -6.26 13.13 -16.50
CA LEU A 463 -4.91 12.64 -16.22
C LEU A 463 -4.90 11.78 -14.95
N PHE A 464 -4.18 10.68 -15.02
CA PHE A 464 -3.90 9.82 -13.87
C PHE A 464 -2.45 10.02 -13.44
N LEU A 465 -2.28 10.56 -12.24
CA LEU A 465 -0.98 10.75 -11.62
C LEU A 465 -0.67 9.52 -10.78
N LEU A 466 0.36 8.77 -11.16
CA LEU A 466 0.74 7.51 -10.54
C LEU A 466 2.15 7.60 -9.94
N MET A 467 2.28 7.28 -8.67
CA MET A 467 3.58 6.99 -8.07
C MET A 467 3.78 5.48 -8.06
N SER A 468 4.75 4.99 -8.83
CA SER A 468 5.05 3.56 -8.93
C SER A 468 5.67 3.02 -7.64
N GLU A 469 5.55 1.71 -7.39
CA GLU A 469 6.24 1.05 -6.26
C GLU A 469 7.76 1.26 -6.30
N GLY A 470 8.33 1.39 -7.50
CA GLY A 470 9.76 1.64 -7.70
C GLY A 470 10.19 3.10 -7.51
N GLY A 471 9.28 4.00 -7.11
CA GLY A 471 9.60 5.41 -6.83
C GLY A 471 9.61 6.33 -8.05
N GLU A 472 8.90 5.96 -9.12
CA GLU A 472 8.74 6.81 -10.30
C GLU A 472 7.37 7.48 -10.28
N LEU A 473 7.35 8.79 -10.48
CA LEU A 473 6.15 9.57 -10.74
C LEU A 473 5.83 9.49 -12.22
N VAL A 474 4.64 9.01 -12.56
CA VAL A 474 4.19 8.75 -13.92
C VAL A 474 2.92 9.53 -14.20
N LEU A 475 2.87 10.22 -15.32
CA LEU A 475 1.67 10.90 -15.79
C LEU A 475 1.07 10.12 -16.95
N LEU A 476 -0.19 9.74 -16.82
CA LEU A 476 -0.93 8.95 -17.80
C LEU A 476 -2.19 9.71 -18.23
N ARG A 477 -2.62 9.51 -19.47
CA ARG A 477 -3.96 9.90 -19.96
C ARG A 477 -4.71 8.65 -20.40
N PRO A 478 -5.26 7.89 -19.44
CA PRO A 478 -5.88 6.62 -19.76
C PRO A 478 -7.17 6.81 -20.54
N THR A 479 -7.36 5.95 -21.54
CA THR A 479 -8.57 5.83 -22.34
C THR A 479 -9.01 4.36 -22.39
N PRO A 480 -10.21 4.04 -22.89
CA PRO A 480 -10.60 2.65 -23.09
C PRO A 480 -9.71 1.86 -24.05
N THR A 481 -8.84 2.54 -24.81
CA THR A 481 -7.97 1.92 -25.83
C THR A 481 -6.50 1.80 -25.41
N GLY A 482 -6.12 2.37 -24.26
CA GLY A 482 -4.73 2.27 -23.77
C GLY A 482 -4.42 3.16 -22.58
N PRO A 483 -3.29 2.92 -21.90
CA PRO A 483 -2.88 3.64 -20.69
C PRO A 483 -2.45 5.09 -20.96
N GLY A 484 -1.96 5.40 -22.18
CA GLY A 484 -1.56 6.74 -22.58
C GLY A 484 -0.47 7.33 -21.68
N GLU A 485 0.65 6.62 -21.46
CA GLU A 485 1.76 7.16 -20.68
C GLU A 485 2.37 8.36 -21.40
N LEU A 486 2.36 9.53 -20.74
CA LEU A 486 2.87 10.78 -21.27
C LEU A 486 4.30 11.03 -20.81
N HIS A 487 4.54 10.91 -19.51
CA HIS A 487 5.84 11.22 -18.90
C HIS A 487 6.12 10.33 -17.71
N ARG A 488 7.42 10.14 -17.43
CA ARG A 488 7.92 9.40 -16.28
C ARG A 488 9.12 10.14 -15.67
N PHE A 489 9.11 10.26 -14.35
CA PHE A 489 10.12 11.00 -13.62
C PHE A 489 10.50 10.25 -12.33
N ARG A 490 11.78 9.96 -12.10
CA ARG A 490 12.22 9.26 -10.89
C ARG A 490 12.34 10.20 -9.70
N VAL A 491 11.59 9.89 -8.64
CA VAL A 491 11.62 10.65 -7.38
C VAL A 491 12.41 9.92 -6.29
N PHE A 492 12.18 8.62 -6.15
CA PHE A 492 12.83 7.78 -5.14
C PHE A 492 13.60 6.63 -5.79
N SER A 493 14.65 6.14 -5.11
CA SER A 493 15.34 4.89 -5.46
C SER A 493 14.77 3.68 -4.73
N GLU A 494 13.98 3.91 -3.69
CA GLU A 494 13.47 2.93 -2.75
C GLU A 494 11.98 2.68 -2.96
N LYS A 495 11.52 1.57 -2.38
CA LYS A 495 10.11 1.16 -2.42
C LYS A 495 9.18 2.24 -1.86
N MET A 496 8.06 2.46 -2.53
CA MET A 496 7.03 3.40 -2.16
C MET A 496 5.64 2.76 -2.18
N TRP A 497 4.93 2.81 -1.04
CA TRP A 497 3.53 2.38 -0.89
C TRP A 497 2.63 3.47 -0.34
N ASN A 498 3.19 4.61 0.04
CA ASN A 498 2.47 5.70 0.69
C ASN A 498 1.52 6.39 -0.29
N PRO A 499 0.30 6.74 0.13
CA PRO A 499 -0.60 7.60 -0.64
C PRO A 499 0.06 8.94 -0.98
N ILE A 500 -0.22 9.44 -2.17
CA ILE A 500 0.24 10.75 -2.64
C ILE A 500 -0.75 11.84 -2.25
N ALA A 501 -0.28 13.06 -2.04
CA ALA A 501 -1.09 14.22 -1.72
C ALA A 501 -0.88 15.33 -2.74
N LEU A 502 -1.97 15.84 -3.32
CA LEU A 502 -1.94 16.97 -4.25
C LEU A 502 -2.87 18.07 -3.78
N ALA A 503 -2.29 19.19 -3.33
CA ALA A 503 -2.98 20.38 -2.91
C ALA A 503 -2.70 21.52 -3.90
N GLY A 504 -3.63 21.78 -4.81
CA GLY A 504 -3.41 22.72 -5.91
C GLY A 504 -2.22 22.31 -6.79
N ASP A 505 -1.17 23.12 -6.80
CA ASP A 505 0.09 22.88 -7.52
C ASP A 505 1.17 22.16 -6.69
N LEU A 506 0.90 21.89 -5.40
CA LEU A 506 1.83 21.25 -4.49
C LEU A 506 1.55 19.75 -4.44
N LEU A 507 2.48 18.97 -4.92
CA LEU A 507 2.51 17.50 -4.81
C LEU A 507 3.47 17.10 -3.69
N ILE A 508 3.00 16.38 -2.68
CA ILE A 508 3.86 15.78 -1.65
C ILE A 508 3.79 14.26 -1.76
N VAL A 509 4.94 13.65 -1.84
CA VAL A 509 5.14 12.20 -1.90
C VAL A 509 6.17 11.78 -0.87
N ARG A 510 6.05 10.55 -0.35
CA ARG A 510 7.03 9.98 0.58
C ARG A 510 7.16 8.48 0.39
N ASN A 511 8.27 7.96 0.88
CA ASN A 511 8.42 6.55 1.20
C ASN A 511 8.59 6.36 2.73
N ASP A 512 9.12 5.22 3.16
CA ASP A 512 9.38 4.91 4.57
C ASP A 512 10.63 5.58 5.17
N GLN A 513 11.27 6.54 4.47
CA GLN A 513 12.53 7.18 4.91
C GLN A 513 12.61 8.67 4.60
N GLU A 514 11.99 9.10 3.52
CA GLU A 514 12.10 10.47 3.04
C GLU A 514 10.79 10.96 2.41
N ALA A 515 10.59 12.27 2.44
CA ALA A 515 9.50 12.95 1.77
C ALA A 515 10.03 14.03 0.83
N VAL A 516 9.31 14.24 -0.27
CA VAL A 516 9.63 15.22 -1.31
C VAL A 516 8.38 16.03 -1.61
N ALA A 517 8.52 17.35 -1.62
CA ALA A 517 7.53 18.24 -2.20
C ALA A 517 7.97 18.68 -3.59
N LEU A 518 7.03 18.64 -4.50
CA LEU A 518 7.22 19.05 -5.89
C LEU A 518 6.16 20.09 -6.24
N ARG A 519 6.54 21.10 -6.99
CA ARG A 519 5.58 21.97 -7.68
C ARG A 519 5.28 21.37 -9.05
N VAL A 520 4.00 21.12 -9.33
CA VAL A 520 3.49 20.69 -10.61
C VAL A 520 2.76 21.85 -11.28
N LYS A 521 2.99 22.05 -12.58
CA LYS A 521 2.29 23.13 -13.29
C LYS A 521 0.83 22.75 -13.49
N LEU A 522 -0.06 23.72 -13.23
CA LEU A 522 -1.48 23.61 -13.55
C LEU A 522 -1.74 24.16 -14.96
N ALA A 523 -2.67 23.55 -15.69
CA ALA A 523 -3.11 24.04 -16.98
C ALA A 523 -3.88 25.37 -16.86
N SER A 524 -3.83 26.21 -17.88
CA SER A 524 -4.59 27.46 -17.93
C SER A 524 -6.10 27.21 -17.78
N GLY A 525 -6.78 28.00 -16.96
CA GLY A 525 -8.21 27.83 -16.68
C GLY A 525 -8.53 26.79 -15.59
N SER A 526 -7.53 26.32 -14.82
CA SER A 526 -7.78 25.55 -13.60
C SER A 526 -8.54 26.43 -12.61
N VAL A 527 -9.75 25.99 -12.21
CA VAL A 527 -10.47 26.62 -11.11
C VAL A 527 -9.79 26.14 -9.82
N VAL A 528 -8.96 26.95 -9.22
CA VAL A 528 -8.51 26.76 -7.86
C VAL A 528 -9.73 27.04 -6.99
N GLY A 529 -10.41 25.99 -6.51
CA GLY A 529 -11.67 26.11 -5.80
C GLY A 529 -11.52 26.95 -4.55
N GLY A 530 -12.17 28.11 -4.55
CA GLY A 530 -12.33 28.95 -3.37
C GLY A 530 -13.09 28.17 -2.27
N ARG A 531 -12.73 28.39 -1.00
CA ARG A 531 -13.52 28.01 0.16
C ARG A 531 -14.99 28.40 -0.07
N LYS A 532 -15.86 27.39 -0.20
CA LYS A 532 -17.26 27.58 0.19
C LYS A 532 -17.36 27.10 1.63
N GLU A 533 -17.74 27.98 2.50
CA GLU A 533 -18.02 27.79 3.93
C GLU A 533 -19.02 26.67 4.20
#